data_6cdba09775890e7f1a96fc4fc5b6da43
#
_entry.id   6cdba09775890e7f1a96fc4fc5b6da43
#
_cell.length_a   1.000
_cell.length_b   1.000
_cell.length_c   1.000
_cell.angle_alpha   90.00
_cell.angle_beta   90.00
_cell.angle_gamma   90.00
#
_symmetry.space_group_name_H-M   'P 1'
#
loop_
_entity.id
_entity.type
_entity.pdbx_description
1 polymer ?
#
loop_
_entity_poly.entity_id
_entity_poly.type
_entity_poly.pdbx_seq_one_letter_code
_entity_poly.pdbx_strand_id
1 'polypeptide(L)'
;IRERRDARNAPMAQVRGVKQDVMIRHMRANEAVRIKYDTKFAQSSNYWKNSLGMNKCIDSTGLIRQKAEFEKRIRQYQDTTGFLKGKLDFAKMEQMYDKRLEYAKAAMYFRETFIRTNELASRALKYHNGMQVEGPAGKPKKQYVVFKDNSNEWDEALDKEVYAVLLKNYREHVSADFLPDFYKTIDEKFAGDCAAYVNYVWDKSLLMKSGTKLFINKGAVKKDLGIAMGLDITEMMSKLAVPMQDLNDSIAIQERYLCAAKIRMEEDLPHYSDANFTMRLSYGQVGGYDLGGTPSGYYTTAESIVEKMKKSDSVIEYYAEPIMHELMGAADFGKYTDETTGKLQLCFLTNNDITGGNSGSPMFNGKGELIGLAFDGNWDSLSSDIFFDKKLARCIGVDIRYVLYLMDKWGHADRLIKEIGAK
;
A
#
# COMPACT_ATOMS: atom_id res chain seq x y z
N ILE A 1 -4.70 -0.14 -17.89
CA ILE A 1 -5.14 1.06 -17.14
C ILE A 1 -6.49 0.80 -16.46
N ARG A 2 -7.52 0.34 -17.20
CA ARG A 2 -8.86 0.07 -16.66
C ARG A 2 -8.83 -0.88 -15.46
N GLU A 3 -8.12 -2.00 -15.55
CA GLU A 3 -7.97 -2.94 -14.43
C GLU A 3 -7.28 -2.28 -13.22
N ARG A 4 -6.21 -1.49 -13.44
CA ARG A 4 -5.53 -0.76 -12.37
C ARG A 4 -6.46 0.21 -11.66
N ARG A 5 -7.26 0.98 -12.42
CA ARG A 5 -8.21 1.96 -11.89
C ARG A 5 -9.40 1.30 -11.20
N ASP A 6 -10.10 0.38 -11.89
CA ASP A 6 -11.44 -0.09 -11.51
C ASP A 6 -11.41 -1.36 -10.67
N ALA A 7 -10.42 -2.23 -10.86
CA ALA A 7 -10.33 -3.52 -10.14
C ALA A 7 -9.29 -3.54 -9.02
N ARG A 8 -8.33 -2.58 -9.01
CA ARG A 8 -7.32 -2.50 -7.96
C ARG A 8 -7.47 -1.25 -7.09
N ASN A 9 -7.34 -0.07 -7.67
CA ASN A 9 -7.29 1.18 -6.89
C ASN A 9 -8.64 1.53 -6.28
N ALA A 10 -9.74 1.46 -7.04
CA ALA A 10 -11.07 1.81 -6.53
C ALA A 10 -11.52 0.88 -5.39
N PRO A 11 -11.44 -0.47 -5.50
CA PRO A 11 -11.73 -1.37 -4.39
C PRO A 11 -10.84 -1.13 -3.17
N MET A 12 -9.53 -0.96 -3.36
CA MET A 12 -8.59 -0.71 -2.26
C MET A 12 -8.93 0.59 -1.53
N ALA A 13 -9.20 1.66 -2.26
CA ALA A 13 -9.57 2.95 -1.66
C ALA A 13 -10.89 2.83 -0.88
N GLN A 14 -11.87 2.15 -1.42
CA GLN A 14 -13.17 1.98 -0.80
C GLN A 14 -13.07 1.16 0.51
N VAL A 15 -12.44 -0.02 0.48
CA VAL A 15 -12.29 -0.88 1.67
C VAL A 15 -11.47 -0.18 2.77
N ARG A 16 -10.38 0.48 2.39
CA ARG A 16 -9.53 1.19 3.35
C ARG A 16 -10.19 2.43 3.92
N GLY A 17 -11.03 3.13 3.14
CA GLY A 17 -11.84 4.24 3.64
C GLY A 17 -12.77 3.78 4.77
N VAL A 18 -13.58 2.75 4.52
CA VAL A 18 -14.49 2.18 5.52
C VAL A 18 -13.75 1.71 6.79
N LYS A 19 -12.60 1.05 6.61
CA LYS A 19 -11.76 0.63 7.74
C LYS A 19 -11.24 1.81 8.56
N GLN A 20 -10.75 2.86 7.90
CA GLN A 20 -10.17 4.03 8.55
C GLN A 20 -11.20 4.83 9.34
N ASP A 21 -12.46 4.91 8.88
CA ASP A 21 -13.53 5.57 9.61
C ASP A 21 -13.76 4.93 10.99
N VAL A 22 -13.68 3.61 11.09
CA VAL A 22 -13.74 2.89 12.37
C VAL A 22 -12.49 3.19 13.19
N MET A 23 -11.31 3.06 12.60
CA MET A 23 -10.03 3.29 13.30
C MET A 23 -9.97 4.70 13.89
N ILE A 24 -10.31 5.74 13.13
CA ILE A 24 -10.28 7.14 13.57
C ILE A 24 -11.19 7.34 14.79
N ARG A 25 -12.41 6.78 14.79
CA ARG A 25 -13.34 6.91 15.93
C ARG A 25 -12.74 6.32 17.21
N HIS A 26 -12.21 5.10 17.15
CA HIS A 26 -11.60 4.44 18.29
C HIS A 26 -10.32 5.12 18.76
N MET A 27 -9.46 5.53 17.84
CA MET A 27 -8.19 6.21 18.14
C MET A 27 -8.42 7.58 18.80
N ARG A 28 -9.46 8.32 18.38
CA ARG A 28 -9.84 9.59 19.02
C ARG A 28 -10.45 9.40 20.41
N ALA A 29 -11.17 8.31 20.60
CA ALA A 29 -11.82 8.02 21.87
C ALA A 29 -10.85 7.51 22.96
N ASN A 30 -9.71 6.92 22.56
CA ASN A 30 -8.79 6.27 23.49
C ASN A 30 -7.34 6.38 23.00
N GLU A 31 -6.51 7.09 23.78
CA GLU A 31 -5.09 7.29 23.46
C GLU A 31 -4.29 5.98 23.43
N ALA A 32 -4.56 5.03 24.30
CA ALA A 32 -3.88 3.73 24.27
C ALA A 32 -4.19 2.96 22.98
N VAL A 33 -5.41 3.09 22.44
CA VAL A 33 -5.77 2.54 21.12
C VAL A 33 -5.04 3.30 20.02
N ARG A 34 -4.95 4.62 20.11
CA ARG A 34 -4.19 5.44 19.14
C ARG A 34 -2.75 4.96 19.05
N ILE A 35 -2.05 4.83 20.17
CA ILE A 35 -0.65 4.37 20.21
C ILE A 35 -0.48 3.00 19.54
N LYS A 36 -1.39 2.05 19.79
CA LYS A 36 -1.36 0.71 19.19
C LYS A 36 -1.59 0.71 17.69
N TYR A 37 -2.37 1.65 17.17
CA TYR A 37 -2.85 1.62 15.79
C TYR A 37 -2.24 2.71 14.89
N ASP A 38 -1.49 3.68 15.41
CA ASP A 38 -0.88 4.76 14.60
C ASP A 38 -0.12 4.23 13.39
N THR A 39 0.78 3.27 13.57
CA THR A 39 1.53 2.68 12.45
C THR A 39 0.63 1.94 11.46
N LYS A 40 -0.34 1.17 11.96
CA LYS A 40 -1.30 0.42 11.13
C LYS A 40 -2.20 1.37 10.33
N PHE A 41 -2.62 2.45 10.98
CA PHE A 41 -3.42 3.51 10.38
C PHE A 41 -2.61 4.26 9.30
N ALA A 42 -1.38 4.70 9.63
CA ALA A 42 -0.51 5.39 8.70
C ALA A 42 -0.25 4.56 7.42
N GLN A 43 0.05 3.27 7.57
CA GLN A 43 0.20 2.37 6.43
C GLN A 43 -1.09 2.24 5.60
N SER A 44 -2.24 2.09 6.26
CA SER A 44 -3.54 2.01 5.58
C SER A 44 -3.85 3.30 4.83
N SER A 45 -3.64 4.45 5.46
CA SER A 45 -3.87 5.80 4.92
C SER A 45 -2.97 6.07 3.71
N ASN A 46 -1.69 5.68 3.79
CA ASN A 46 -0.76 5.84 2.66
C ASN A 46 -1.27 5.12 1.40
N TYR A 47 -1.61 3.84 1.49
CA TYR A 47 -2.14 3.09 0.34
C TYR A 47 -3.51 3.61 -0.13
N TRP A 48 -4.35 4.08 0.78
CA TRP A 48 -5.62 4.70 0.46
C TRP A 48 -5.43 5.97 -0.36
N LYS A 49 -4.59 6.87 0.12
CA LYS A 49 -4.24 8.13 -0.58
C LYS A 49 -3.57 7.86 -1.92
N ASN A 50 -2.63 6.90 -1.97
CA ASN A 50 -1.99 6.48 -3.22
C ASN A 50 -3.02 6.01 -4.25
N SER A 51 -3.97 5.15 -3.85
CA SER A 51 -5.01 4.63 -4.76
C SER A 51 -5.92 5.73 -5.30
N LEU A 52 -6.35 6.66 -4.44
CA LEU A 52 -7.17 7.82 -4.85
C LEU A 52 -6.38 8.76 -5.77
N GLY A 53 -5.15 9.09 -5.39
CA GLY A 53 -4.30 9.98 -6.15
C GLY A 53 -3.92 9.40 -7.51
N MET A 54 -3.61 8.11 -7.59
CA MET A 54 -3.34 7.44 -8.86
C MET A 54 -4.56 7.48 -9.79
N ASN A 55 -5.77 7.20 -9.28
CA ASN A 55 -6.98 7.29 -10.09
C ASN A 55 -7.21 8.73 -10.59
N LYS A 56 -7.03 9.71 -9.71
CA LYS A 56 -7.09 11.13 -10.12
C LYS A 56 -6.07 11.45 -11.22
N CYS A 57 -4.82 10.99 -11.09
CA CYS A 57 -3.80 11.19 -12.13
C CYS A 57 -4.17 10.50 -13.45
N ILE A 58 -4.68 9.27 -13.42
CA ILE A 58 -5.14 8.56 -14.63
C ILE A 58 -6.17 9.40 -15.39
N ASP A 59 -7.12 10.00 -14.67
CA ASP A 59 -8.21 10.77 -15.27
C ASP A 59 -7.76 12.18 -15.71
N SER A 60 -6.90 12.87 -14.94
CA SER A 60 -6.53 14.27 -15.17
C SER A 60 -5.38 14.49 -16.13
N THR A 61 -4.42 13.55 -16.22
CA THR A 61 -3.19 13.71 -17.06
C THR A 61 -3.37 13.26 -18.51
N GLY A 62 -4.56 12.80 -18.89
CA GLY A 62 -4.82 12.27 -20.24
C GLY A 62 -4.05 10.96 -20.53
N LEU A 63 -3.68 10.22 -19.49
CA LEU A 63 -2.89 9.00 -19.58
C LEU A 63 -3.53 7.94 -20.51
N ILE A 64 -4.87 7.82 -20.50
CA ILE A 64 -5.59 6.87 -21.36
C ILE A 64 -5.33 7.22 -22.83
N ARG A 65 -5.40 8.51 -23.20
CA ARG A 65 -5.10 8.97 -24.56
C ARG A 65 -3.64 8.73 -24.95
N GLN A 66 -2.70 9.04 -24.04
CA GLN A 66 -1.28 8.81 -24.28
C GLN A 66 -0.98 7.31 -24.55
N LYS A 67 -1.63 6.41 -23.80
CA LYS A 67 -1.48 4.97 -24.03
C LYS A 67 -2.12 4.50 -25.32
N ALA A 68 -3.25 5.06 -25.74
CA ALA A 68 -3.87 4.77 -27.04
C ALA A 68 -2.99 5.25 -28.21
N GLU A 69 -2.37 6.43 -28.10
CA GLU A 69 -1.40 6.94 -29.08
C GLU A 69 -0.15 6.06 -29.13
N PHE A 70 0.36 5.61 -27.99
CA PHE A 70 1.48 4.68 -27.91
C PHE A 70 1.14 3.34 -28.58
N GLU A 71 -0.03 2.77 -28.32
CA GLU A 71 -0.49 1.55 -29.00
C GLU A 71 -0.53 1.73 -30.53
N LYS A 72 -1.07 2.87 -31.01
CA LYS A 72 -1.10 3.19 -32.44
C LYS A 72 0.31 3.23 -33.06
N ARG A 73 1.28 3.82 -32.35
CA ARG A 73 2.68 3.85 -32.80
C ARG A 73 3.29 2.43 -32.89
N ILE A 74 3.03 1.57 -31.90
CA ILE A 74 3.49 0.18 -31.92
C ILE A 74 2.86 -0.60 -33.08
N ARG A 75 1.55 -0.45 -33.33
CA ARG A 75 0.87 -1.09 -34.47
C ARG A 75 1.50 -0.64 -35.82
N GLN A 76 1.72 0.65 -35.98
CA GLN A 76 2.39 1.18 -37.17
C GLN A 76 3.81 0.65 -37.34
N TYR A 77 4.58 0.54 -36.24
CA TYR A 77 5.92 -0.07 -36.27
C TYR A 77 5.88 -1.54 -36.68
N GLN A 78 4.94 -2.33 -36.15
CA GLN A 78 4.72 -3.72 -36.55
C GLN A 78 4.38 -3.84 -38.03
N ASP A 79 3.53 -2.97 -38.56
CA ASP A 79 3.11 -3.00 -39.96
C ASP A 79 4.27 -2.63 -40.91
N THR A 80 5.11 -1.68 -40.53
CA THR A 80 6.23 -1.20 -41.31
C THR A 80 7.42 -2.18 -41.31
N THR A 81 7.75 -2.76 -40.14
CA THR A 81 8.95 -3.58 -39.94
C THR A 81 8.70 -5.08 -39.99
N GLY A 82 7.46 -5.51 -39.79
CA GLY A 82 7.11 -6.91 -39.58
C GLY A 82 7.47 -7.44 -38.19
N PHE A 83 8.08 -6.62 -37.30
CA PHE A 83 8.57 -7.07 -36.00
C PHE A 83 7.41 -7.47 -35.07
N LEU A 84 7.44 -8.71 -34.59
CA LEU A 84 6.39 -9.33 -33.75
C LEU A 84 4.98 -9.32 -34.38
N LYS A 85 4.86 -9.15 -35.72
CA LYS A 85 3.58 -9.24 -36.43
C LYS A 85 3.00 -10.65 -36.21
N GLY A 86 1.73 -10.73 -35.78
CA GLY A 86 1.05 -11.98 -35.44
C GLY A 86 1.42 -12.59 -34.06
N LYS A 87 2.39 -12.01 -33.32
CA LYS A 87 2.74 -12.42 -31.95
C LYS A 87 2.19 -11.46 -30.91
N LEU A 88 2.44 -10.16 -31.05
CA LEU A 88 1.81 -9.13 -30.21
C LEU A 88 0.44 -8.80 -30.78
N ASP A 89 -0.59 -9.04 -30.00
CA ASP A 89 -2.00 -8.84 -30.38
C ASP A 89 -2.74 -8.08 -29.27
N PHE A 90 -3.00 -6.81 -29.52
CA PHE A 90 -3.68 -5.93 -28.57
C PHE A 90 -5.16 -6.30 -28.35
N ALA A 91 -5.85 -6.80 -29.39
CA ALA A 91 -7.24 -7.24 -29.24
C ALA A 91 -7.34 -8.47 -28.33
N LYS A 92 -6.39 -9.41 -28.49
CA LYS A 92 -6.28 -10.56 -27.60
C LYS A 92 -5.93 -10.14 -26.17
N MET A 93 -5.02 -9.16 -26.00
CA MET A 93 -4.70 -8.60 -24.68
C MET A 93 -5.94 -8.00 -24.03
N GLU A 94 -6.70 -7.18 -24.73
CA GLU A 94 -7.92 -6.56 -24.21
C GLU A 94 -8.93 -7.62 -23.76
N GLN A 95 -9.19 -8.64 -24.57
CA GLN A 95 -10.08 -9.74 -24.21
C GLN A 95 -9.63 -10.50 -22.94
N MET A 96 -8.32 -10.72 -22.79
CA MET A 96 -7.78 -11.39 -21.61
C MET A 96 -7.93 -10.51 -20.35
N TYR A 97 -7.67 -9.21 -20.46
CA TYR A 97 -7.88 -8.27 -19.36
C TYR A 97 -9.36 -8.12 -18.99
N ASP A 98 -10.26 -8.12 -19.97
CA ASP A 98 -11.70 -8.06 -19.70
C ASP A 98 -12.22 -9.33 -18.99
N LYS A 99 -11.75 -10.50 -19.41
CA LYS A 99 -12.04 -11.77 -18.71
C LYS A 99 -11.51 -11.80 -17.27
N ARG A 100 -10.35 -11.18 -17.03
CA ARG A 100 -9.73 -11.15 -15.70
C ARG A 100 -10.34 -10.10 -14.77
N LEU A 101 -10.99 -9.08 -15.31
CA LEU A 101 -11.38 -7.86 -14.57
C LEU A 101 -12.24 -8.16 -13.34
N GLU A 102 -13.26 -9.02 -13.49
CA GLU A 102 -14.17 -9.38 -12.39
C GLU A 102 -13.43 -10.16 -11.28
N TYR A 103 -12.62 -11.14 -11.66
CA TYR A 103 -11.78 -11.89 -10.71
C TYR A 103 -10.76 -10.98 -10.02
N ALA A 104 -10.12 -10.09 -10.74
CA ALA A 104 -9.15 -9.15 -10.18
C ALA A 104 -9.81 -8.19 -9.18
N LYS A 105 -11.03 -7.70 -9.49
CA LYS A 105 -11.82 -6.87 -8.59
C LYS A 105 -12.21 -7.63 -7.32
N ALA A 106 -12.77 -8.83 -7.46
CA ALA A 106 -13.15 -9.68 -6.34
C ALA A 106 -11.93 -10.06 -5.49
N ALA A 107 -10.80 -10.41 -6.11
CA ALA A 107 -9.55 -10.72 -5.43
C ALA A 107 -9.01 -9.53 -4.62
N MET A 108 -9.18 -8.29 -5.09
CA MET A 108 -8.76 -7.11 -4.35
C MET A 108 -9.63 -6.88 -3.11
N TYR A 109 -10.96 -6.95 -3.25
CA TYR A 109 -11.86 -6.91 -2.10
C TYR A 109 -11.57 -8.02 -1.10
N PHE A 110 -11.35 -9.25 -1.61
CA PHE A 110 -10.99 -10.41 -0.79
C PHE A 110 -9.71 -10.17 0.01
N ARG A 111 -8.65 -9.71 -0.66
CA ARG A 111 -7.36 -9.43 -0.03
C ARG A 111 -7.48 -8.38 1.08
N GLU A 112 -8.17 -7.28 0.82
CA GLU A 112 -8.32 -6.18 1.77
C GLU A 112 -9.25 -6.54 2.94
N THR A 113 -10.16 -7.50 2.76
CA THR A 113 -11.11 -7.93 3.80
C THR A 113 -10.55 -9.08 4.66
N PHE A 114 -9.89 -10.07 4.06
CA PHE A 114 -9.55 -11.32 4.75
C PHE A 114 -8.05 -11.49 4.99
N ILE A 115 -7.16 -10.85 4.21
CA ILE A 115 -5.73 -11.05 4.32
C ILE A 115 -5.09 -9.91 5.09
N ARG A 116 -4.49 -10.20 6.26
CA ARG A 116 -3.77 -9.22 7.10
C ARG A 116 -4.63 -8.04 7.59
N THR A 117 -5.90 -8.30 7.87
CA THR A 117 -6.85 -7.24 8.20
C THR A 117 -7.15 -7.15 9.68
N ASN A 118 -7.32 -8.28 10.35
CA ASN A 118 -7.70 -8.37 11.75
C ASN A 118 -7.14 -9.66 12.37
N GLU A 119 -7.18 -9.73 13.70
CA GLU A 119 -6.59 -10.84 14.44
C GLU A 119 -7.33 -12.15 14.20
N LEU A 120 -8.68 -12.13 14.17
CA LEU A 120 -9.47 -13.34 13.99
C LEU A 120 -9.21 -14.01 12.62
N ALA A 121 -9.26 -13.25 11.52
CA ALA A 121 -8.98 -13.76 10.19
C ALA A 121 -7.52 -14.25 10.05
N SER A 122 -6.56 -13.53 10.65
CA SER A 122 -5.15 -13.90 10.67
C SER A 122 -4.94 -15.23 11.39
N ARG A 123 -5.57 -15.45 12.53
CA ARG A 123 -5.49 -16.72 13.27
C ARG A 123 -6.17 -17.87 12.54
N ALA A 124 -7.32 -17.61 11.91
CA ALA A 124 -8.02 -18.60 11.10
C ALA A 124 -7.14 -19.11 9.94
N LEU A 125 -6.54 -18.21 9.17
CA LEU A 125 -5.61 -18.56 8.09
C LEU A 125 -4.36 -19.26 8.61
N LYS A 126 -3.77 -18.82 9.72
CA LYS A 126 -2.59 -19.47 10.33
C LYS A 126 -2.90 -20.89 10.78
N TYR A 127 -4.10 -21.13 11.31
CA TYR A 127 -4.54 -22.48 11.67
C TYR A 127 -4.61 -23.40 10.44
N HIS A 128 -5.20 -22.92 9.34
CA HIS A 128 -5.29 -23.68 8.09
C HIS A 128 -3.95 -23.89 7.40
N ASN A 129 -3.08 -22.91 7.40
CA ASN A 129 -1.72 -23.06 6.86
C ASN A 129 -0.92 -24.13 7.65
N GLY A 130 -1.15 -24.24 8.96
CA GLY A 130 -0.58 -25.32 9.78
C GLY A 130 -1.07 -26.72 9.38
N MET A 131 -2.25 -26.86 8.76
CA MET A 131 -2.76 -28.14 8.25
C MET A 131 -2.02 -28.66 7.02
N GLN A 132 -1.35 -27.79 6.28
CA GLN A 132 -0.66 -28.13 5.02
C GLN A 132 0.80 -28.58 5.22
N VAL A 133 1.31 -28.55 6.43
CA VAL A 133 2.68 -29.00 6.71
C VAL A 133 2.71 -30.53 6.76
N GLU A 134 3.17 -31.17 5.69
CA GLU A 134 3.46 -32.59 5.65
C GLU A 134 4.62 -32.90 6.63
N GLY A 135 4.36 -33.81 7.56
CA GLY A 135 5.41 -34.36 8.40
C GLY A 135 6.34 -35.27 7.58
N PRO A 136 7.57 -35.57 8.06
CA PRO A 136 8.45 -36.48 7.38
C PRO A 136 7.77 -37.84 7.13
N ALA A 137 8.02 -38.40 5.94
CA ALA A 137 7.37 -39.55 5.36
C ALA A 137 6.90 -40.62 6.38
N GLY A 138 5.60 -40.86 6.40
CA GLY A 138 5.01 -42.11 6.89
C GLY A 138 4.39 -42.14 8.29
N LYS A 139 4.32 -41.03 9.06
CA LYS A 139 3.55 -40.99 10.32
C LYS A 139 2.82 -39.67 10.50
N PRO A 140 1.49 -39.67 10.72
CA PRO A 140 0.78 -38.45 11.06
C PRO A 140 1.20 -37.98 12.45
N LYS A 141 2.15 -37.05 12.54
CA LYS A 141 2.41 -36.35 13.81
C LYS A 141 1.17 -35.51 14.11
N LYS A 142 0.67 -35.60 15.34
CA LYS A 142 -0.40 -34.70 15.83
C LYS A 142 0.13 -33.26 15.70
N GLN A 143 -0.34 -32.56 14.68
CA GLN A 143 0.01 -31.15 14.47
C GLN A 143 -0.85 -30.29 15.37
N TYR A 144 -0.28 -29.25 15.91
CA TYR A 144 -1.00 -28.23 16.67
C TYR A 144 -0.46 -26.84 16.36
N VAL A 145 -1.30 -25.84 16.53
CA VAL A 145 -0.93 -24.43 16.50
C VAL A 145 -1.06 -23.86 17.89
N VAL A 146 -0.13 -22.99 18.28
CA VAL A 146 -0.24 -22.19 19.50
C VAL A 146 -0.25 -20.73 19.09
N PHE A 147 -1.28 -20.00 19.52
CA PHE A 147 -1.31 -18.55 19.37
C PHE A 147 -0.70 -17.93 20.63
N LYS A 148 0.32 -17.10 20.43
CA LYS A 148 0.90 -16.30 21.52
C LYS A 148 -0.11 -15.24 21.96
N ASP A 149 0.00 -14.85 23.21
CA ASP A 149 -0.70 -13.65 23.66
C ASP A 149 -0.01 -12.43 23.08
N ASN A 150 -0.72 -11.71 22.23
CA ASN A 150 -0.33 -10.46 21.60
C ASN A 150 -1.40 -9.37 21.77
N SER A 151 -2.19 -9.48 22.85
CA SER A 151 -3.29 -8.54 23.16
C SER A 151 -2.82 -7.09 23.35
N ASN A 152 -1.52 -6.88 23.56
CA ASN A 152 -0.90 -5.57 23.60
C ASN A 152 -0.74 -4.92 22.20
N GLU A 153 -0.86 -5.68 21.11
CA GLU A 153 -0.67 -5.22 19.73
C GLU A 153 -1.98 -4.84 19.03
N TRP A 154 -3.13 -5.13 19.63
CA TRP A 154 -4.45 -4.88 19.06
C TRP A 154 -5.49 -4.52 20.13
N ASP A 155 -6.62 -3.97 19.69
CA ASP A 155 -7.76 -3.65 20.54
C ASP A 155 -8.98 -4.47 20.08
N GLU A 156 -9.63 -5.16 21.01
CA GLU A 156 -10.72 -6.09 20.71
C GLU A 156 -11.93 -5.39 20.12
N ALA A 157 -12.34 -4.27 20.70
CA ALA A 157 -13.54 -3.57 20.26
C ALA A 157 -13.35 -2.99 18.85
N LEU A 158 -12.18 -2.40 18.60
CA LEU A 158 -11.82 -1.88 17.29
C LEU A 158 -11.74 -3.01 16.25
N ASP A 159 -11.05 -4.10 16.58
CA ASP A 159 -10.79 -5.19 15.63
C ASP A 159 -12.10 -5.92 15.25
N LYS A 160 -12.99 -6.16 16.22
CA LYS A 160 -14.35 -6.70 16.00
C LYS A 160 -15.16 -5.80 15.07
N GLU A 161 -15.19 -4.49 15.32
CA GLU A 161 -15.96 -3.55 14.51
C GLU A 161 -15.40 -3.40 13.11
N VAL A 162 -14.07 -3.29 12.96
CA VAL A 162 -13.43 -3.29 11.64
C VAL A 162 -13.82 -4.53 10.84
N TYR A 163 -13.76 -5.71 11.45
CA TYR A 163 -14.08 -6.92 10.70
C TYR A 163 -15.56 -6.99 10.30
N ALA A 164 -16.46 -6.60 11.18
CA ALA A 164 -17.89 -6.56 10.88
C ALA A 164 -18.23 -5.64 9.70
N VAL A 165 -17.67 -4.42 9.69
CA VAL A 165 -17.91 -3.48 8.57
C VAL A 165 -17.25 -3.95 7.28
N LEU A 166 -16.10 -4.62 7.35
CA LEU A 166 -15.44 -5.17 6.18
C LEU A 166 -16.19 -6.37 5.59
N LEU A 167 -16.75 -7.26 6.41
CA LEU A 167 -17.61 -8.35 5.94
C LEU A 167 -18.85 -7.80 5.22
N LYS A 168 -19.51 -6.79 5.81
CA LYS A 168 -20.65 -6.14 5.16
C LYS A 168 -20.24 -5.52 3.82
N ASN A 169 -19.13 -4.75 3.81
CA ASN A 169 -18.61 -4.10 2.63
C ASN A 169 -18.25 -5.10 1.52
N TYR A 170 -17.63 -6.24 1.86
CA TYR A 170 -17.30 -7.28 0.90
C TYR A 170 -18.56 -7.82 0.21
N ARG A 171 -19.60 -8.17 0.98
CA ARG A 171 -20.88 -8.67 0.47
C ARG A 171 -21.56 -7.69 -0.49
N GLU A 172 -21.45 -6.39 -0.24
CA GLU A 172 -22.10 -5.35 -1.04
C GLU A 172 -21.41 -5.09 -2.39
N HIS A 173 -20.14 -5.48 -2.55
CA HIS A 173 -19.33 -5.07 -3.70
C HIS A 173 -18.80 -6.20 -4.57
N VAL A 174 -19.02 -7.47 -4.17
CA VAL A 174 -18.62 -8.64 -4.97
C VAL A 174 -19.85 -9.44 -5.41
N SER A 175 -19.70 -10.17 -6.51
CA SER A 175 -20.73 -11.11 -6.95
C SER A 175 -20.98 -12.20 -5.89
N ALA A 176 -22.21 -12.71 -5.80
CA ALA A 176 -22.56 -13.81 -4.92
C ALA A 176 -21.67 -15.05 -5.12
N ASP A 177 -21.18 -15.27 -6.33
CA ASP A 177 -20.29 -16.38 -6.66
C ASP A 177 -18.93 -16.31 -5.94
N PHE A 178 -18.55 -15.14 -5.48
CA PHE A 178 -17.31 -14.90 -4.74
C PHE A 178 -17.50 -14.71 -3.23
N LEU A 179 -18.68 -15.00 -2.70
CA LEU A 179 -18.90 -15.01 -1.26
C LEU A 179 -18.42 -16.34 -0.66
N PRO A 180 -17.51 -16.34 0.35
CA PRO A 180 -17.19 -17.53 1.12
C PRO A 180 -18.43 -18.14 1.79
N ASP A 181 -18.46 -19.47 1.96
CA ASP A 181 -19.65 -20.20 2.42
C ASP A 181 -20.12 -19.80 3.82
N PHE A 182 -19.25 -19.26 4.67
CA PHE A 182 -19.66 -18.78 6.00
C PHE A 182 -20.69 -17.62 5.95
N TYR A 183 -20.86 -16.94 4.81
CA TYR A 183 -21.93 -15.96 4.65
C TYR A 183 -23.32 -16.59 4.74
N LYS A 184 -23.48 -17.85 4.33
CA LYS A 184 -24.73 -18.63 4.55
C LYS A 184 -24.99 -18.78 6.05
N THR A 185 -23.94 -19.03 6.85
CA THR A 185 -24.07 -19.10 8.31
C THR A 185 -24.45 -17.75 8.91
N ILE A 186 -23.94 -16.64 8.38
CA ILE A 186 -24.35 -15.28 8.81
C ILE A 186 -25.84 -15.09 8.55
N ASP A 187 -26.33 -15.48 7.37
CA ASP A 187 -27.73 -15.31 7.00
C ASP A 187 -28.66 -16.20 7.83
N GLU A 188 -28.34 -17.48 7.96
CA GLU A 188 -29.19 -18.48 8.62
C GLU A 188 -29.22 -18.35 10.15
N LYS A 189 -28.06 -18.03 10.78
CA LYS A 189 -27.94 -18.04 12.25
C LYS A 189 -27.89 -16.66 12.88
N PHE A 190 -27.57 -15.63 12.11
CA PHE A 190 -27.39 -14.27 12.58
C PHE A 190 -28.25 -13.25 11.82
N ALA A 191 -29.25 -13.73 11.06
CA ALA A 191 -30.19 -12.89 10.30
C ALA A 191 -29.47 -11.84 9.40
N GLY A 192 -28.30 -12.19 8.84
CA GLY A 192 -27.51 -11.30 8.01
C GLY A 192 -26.62 -10.32 8.77
N ASP A 193 -26.65 -10.31 10.10
CA ASP A 193 -25.87 -9.39 10.94
C ASP A 193 -24.42 -9.85 11.08
N CYS A 194 -23.52 -9.19 10.33
CA CYS A 194 -22.10 -9.44 10.39
C CYS A 194 -21.48 -9.12 11.76
N ALA A 195 -22.00 -8.11 12.48
CA ALA A 195 -21.46 -7.75 13.78
C ALA A 195 -21.80 -8.80 14.83
N ALA A 196 -23.05 -9.30 14.85
CA ALA A 196 -23.46 -10.39 15.72
C ALA A 196 -22.62 -11.66 15.45
N TYR A 197 -22.37 -11.98 14.18
CA TYR A 197 -21.52 -13.11 13.78
C TYR A 197 -20.09 -12.94 14.28
N VAL A 198 -19.47 -11.81 14.03
CA VAL A 198 -18.07 -11.54 14.44
C VAL A 198 -17.95 -11.62 15.97
N ASN A 199 -18.86 -11.00 16.72
CA ASN A 199 -18.86 -11.05 18.18
C ASN A 199 -18.97 -12.51 18.67
N TYR A 200 -19.92 -13.28 18.13
CA TYR A 200 -20.09 -14.69 18.51
C TYR A 200 -18.82 -15.52 18.24
N VAL A 201 -18.24 -15.38 17.03
CA VAL A 201 -17.05 -16.15 16.64
C VAL A 201 -15.86 -15.74 17.52
N TRP A 202 -15.69 -14.47 17.78
CA TRP A 202 -14.61 -13.98 18.63
C TRP A 202 -14.68 -14.56 20.04
N ASP A 203 -15.87 -14.54 20.64
CA ASP A 203 -16.06 -15.00 22.02
C ASP A 203 -16.02 -16.52 22.16
N LYS A 204 -16.43 -17.27 21.14
CA LYS A 204 -16.61 -18.74 21.21
C LYS A 204 -15.50 -19.54 20.54
N SER A 205 -14.80 -18.98 19.55
CA SER A 205 -13.79 -19.72 18.82
C SER A 205 -12.55 -20.02 19.67
N LEU A 206 -12.06 -21.23 19.49
CA LEU A 206 -10.77 -21.67 20.05
C LEU A 206 -9.59 -20.87 19.51
N LEU A 207 -9.75 -20.27 18.32
CA LEU A 207 -8.69 -19.45 17.71
C LEU A 207 -8.31 -18.24 18.58
N MET A 208 -9.24 -17.70 19.33
CA MET A 208 -9.02 -16.53 20.19
C MET A 208 -8.41 -16.88 21.55
N LYS A 209 -8.22 -18.18 21.86
CA LYS A 209 -7.60 -18.64 23.10
C LYS A 209 -6.09 -18.69 22.96
N SER A 210 -5.38 -17.71 23.53
CA SER A 210 -3.92 -17.68 23.55
C SER A 210 -3.33 -18.71 24.51
N GLY A 211 -2.08 -19.17 24.23
CA GLY A 211 -1.35 -20.12 25.07
C GLY A 211 -1.83 -21.58 24.96
N THR A 212 -2.95 -21.86 24.33
CA THR A 212 -3.53 -23.21 24.23
C THR A 212 -3.02 -23.93 22.96
N LYS A 213 -2.68 -25.21 23.09
CA LYS A 213 -2.38 -26.07 21.93
C LYS A 213 -3.68 -26.44 21.22
N LEU A 214 -3.89 -25.91 20.02
CA LEU A 214 -5.01 -26.26 19.18
C LEU A 214 -4.60 -27.36 18.21
N PHE A 215 -5.12 -28.57 18.45
CA PHE A 215 -4.85 -29.69 17.55
C PHE A 215 -5.61 -29.52 16.24
N ILE A 216 -4.90 -29.75 15.16
CA ILE A 216 -5.44 -29.69 13.81
C ILE A 216 -6.19 -31.00 13.54
N ASN A 217 -7.52 -30.94 13.49
CA ASN A 217 -8.37 -32.08 13.18
C ASN A 217 -9.67 -31.66 12.47
N LYS A 218 -10.23 -32.57 11.68
CA LYS A 218 -11.45 -32.35 10.90
C LYS A 218 -12.71 -32.13 11.78
N GLY A 219 -12.72 -32.60 13.02
CA GLY A 219 -13.84 -32.42 13.95
C GLY A 219 -13.93 -30.99 14.50
N ALA A 220 -12.81 -30.30 14.67
CA ALA A 220 -12.78 -28.90 15.09
C ALA A 220 -13.40 -27.97 14.04
N VAL A 221 -13.11 -28.21 12.77
CA VAL A 221 -13.67 -27.44 11.64
C VAL A 221 -15.21 -27.44 11.64
N LYS A 222 -15.84 -28.56 11.98
CA LYS A 222 -17.31 -28.67 11.96
C LYS A 222 -18.00 -27.97 13.14
N LYS A 223 -17.30 -27.72 14.24
CA LYS A 223 -17.88 -27.23 15.50
C LYS A 223 -17.53 -25.77 15.83
N ASP A 224 -16.41 -25.28 15.32
CA ASP A 224 -15.87 -23.96 15.60
C ASP A 224 -16.05 -23.07 14.36
N LEU A 225 -16.92 -22.07 14.46
CA LEU A 225 -17.23 -21.18 13.33
C LEU A 225 -16.04 -20.35 12.86
N GLY A 226 -15.07 -20.04 13.74
CA GLY A 226 -13.86 -19.32 13.34
C GLY A 226 -12.93 -20.21 12.52
N ILE A 227 -12.82 -21.49 12.89
CA ILE A 227 -12.04 -22.47 12.13
C ILE A 227 -12.72 -22.75 10.79
N ALA A 228 -14.06 -22.91 10.77
CA ALA A 228 -14.83 -23.09 9.53
C ALA A 228 -14.66 -21.88 8.60
N MET A 229 -14.80 -20.67 9.12
CA MET A 229 -14.56 -19.43 8.37
C MET A 229 -13.17 -19.40 7.70
N GLY A 230 -12.14 -19.84 8.40
CA GLY A 230 -10.78 -19.89 7.81
C GLY A 230 -10.68 -20.89 6.64
N LEU A 231 -11.40 -22.03 6.70
CA LEU A 231 -11.46 -22.96 5.59
C LEU A 231 -12.16 -22.33 4.38
N ASP A 232 -13.34 -21.73 4.59
CA ASP A 232 -14.09 -21.08 3.52
C ASP A 232 -13.30 -19.93 2.86
N ILE A 233 -12.52 -19.16 3.65
CA ILE A 233 -11.62 -18.15 3.14
C ILE A 233 -10.53 -18.79 2.25
N THR A 234 -9.94 -19.91 2.68
CA THR A 234 -8.89 -20.59 1.92
C THR A 234 -9.43 -21.18 0.61
N GLU A 235 -10.63 -21.76 0.64
CA GLU A 235 -11.30 -22.29 -0.55
C GLU A 235 -11.63 -21.17 -1.54
N MET A 236 -12.18 -20.06 -1.06
CA MET A 236 -12.45 -18.89 -1.91
C MET A 236 -11.18 -18.28 -2.50
N MET A 237 -10.09 -18.21 -1.73
CA MET A 237 -8.80 -17.76 -2.25
C MET A 237 -8.35 -18.60 -3.46
N SER A 238 -8.51 -19.93 -3.38
CA SER A 238 -8.20 -20.84 -4.49
C SER A 238 -9.14 -20.65 -5.68
N LYS A 239 -10.45 -20.48 -5.41
CA LYS A 239 -11.47 -20.21 -6.44
C LYS A 239 -11.20 -18.91 -7.21
N LEU A 240 -10.67 -17.90 -6.57
CA LEU A 240 -10.26 -16.63 -7.21
C LEU A 240 -8.94 -16.76 -7.96
N ALA A 241 -7.96 -17.50 -7.42
CA ALA A 241 -6.60 -17.57 -7.97
C ALA A 241 -6.50 -18.47 -9.21
N VAL A 242 -7.12 -19.64 -9.20
CA VAL A 242 -6.96 -20.65 -10.26
C VAL A 242 -7.38 -20.16 -11.64
N PRO A 243 -8.57 -19.54 -11.83
CA PRO A 243 -8.96 -19.03 -13.15
C PRO A 243 -8.08 -17.89 -13.67
N MET A 244 -7.41 -17.17 -12.79
CA MET A 244 -6.53 -16.08 -13.16
C MET A 244 -5.14 -16.55 -13.60
N GLN A 245 -4.71 -17.76 -13.22
CA GLN A 245 -3.34 -18.23 -13.49
C GLN A 245 -3.02 -18.25 -14.99
N ASP A 246 -3.82 -18.95 -15.79
CA ASP A 246 -3.63 -19.08 -17.24
C ASP A 246 -3.75 -17.72 -17.96
N LEU A 247 -4.66 -16.86 -17.48
CA LEU A 247 -4.79 -15.50 -17.98
C LEU A 247 -3.56 -14.66 -17.68
N ASN A 248 -3.02 -14.76 -16.46
CA ASN A 248 -1.80 -14.05 -16.05
C ASN A 248 -0.61 -14.46 -16.91
N ASP A 249 -0.42 -15.76 -17.13
CA ASP A 249 0.68 -16.28 -17.95
C ASP A 249 0.57 -15.80 -19.41
N SER A 250 -0.65 -15.85 -19.96
CA SER A 250 -0.92 -15.38 -21.32
C SER A 250 -0.73 -13.87 -21.47
N ILE A 251 -1.17 -13.08 -20.50
CA ILE A 251 -0.98 -11.63 -20.46
C ILE A 251 0.51 -11.31 -20.34
N ALA A 252 1.25 -11.99 -19.46
CA ALA A 252 2.69 -11.77 -19.29
C ALA A 252 3.49 -12.02 -20.57
N ILE A 253 3.07 -12.97 -21.40
CA ILE A 253 3.69 -13.19 -22.74
C ILE A 253 3.44 -11.97 -23.62
N GLN A 254 2.23 -11.47 -23.71
CA GLN A 254 1.90 -10.30 -24.52
C GLN A 254 2.60 -9.03 -24.02
N GLU A 255 2.70 -8.84 -22.71
CA GLU A 255 3.42 -7.72 -22.10
C GLU A 255 4.92 -7.75 -22.42
N ARG A 256 5.55 -8.94 -22.46
CA ARG A 256 6.95 -9.09 -22.93
C ARG A 256 7.10 -8.70 -24.41
N TYR A 257 6.15 -9.09 -25.27
CA TYR A 257 6.17 -8.68 -26.69
C TYR A 257 5.98 -7.16 -26.82
N LEU A 258 5.08 -6.57 -26.03
CA LEU A 258 4.89 -5.12 -25.99
C LEU A 258 6.15 -4.39 -25.54
N CYS A 259 6.81 -4.88 -24.49
CA CYS A 259 8.08 -4.34 -24.01
C CYS A 259 9.19 -4.43 -25.09
N ALA A 260 9.32 -5.58 -25.74
CA ALA A 260 10.28 -5.78 -26.81
C ALA A 260 10.01 -4.84 -28.01
N ALA A 261 8.74 -4.66 -28.39
CA ALA A 261 8.35 -3.74 -29.44
C ALA A 261 8.67 -2.28 -29.09
N LYS A 262 8.41 -1.87 -27.83
CA LYS A 262 8.77 -0.55 -27.32
C LYS A 262 10.27 -0.30 -27.42
N ILE A 263 11.09 -1.21 -26.89
CA ILE A 263 12.56 -1.06 -26.89
C ILE A 263 13.09 -0.94 -28.31
N ARG A 264 12.59 -1.76 -29.24
CA ARG A 264 13.04 -1.71 -30.65
C ARG A 264 12.54 -0.47 -31.39
N MET A 265 11.33 -0.02 -31.13
CA MET A 265 10.78 1.19 -31.74
C MET A 265 11.49 2.47 -31.24
N GLU A 266 12.00 2.42 -30.04
CA GLU A 266 12.61 3.57 -29.32
C GLU A 266 14.10 3.28 -29.05
N GLU A 267 14.82 2.57 -29.95
CA GLU A 267 16.21 2.13 -29.75
C GLU A 267 17.21 3.29 -29.54
N ASP A 268 16.89 4.47 -30.04
CA ASP A 268 17.69 5.70 -29.84
C ASP A 268 17.47 6.37 -28.48
N LEU A 269 16.50 5.90 -27.70
CA LEU A 269 16.19 6.44 -26.38
C LEU A 269 16.81 5.59 -25.27
N PRO A 270 17.21 6.20 -24.15
CA PRO A 270 17.71 5.43 -23.01
C PRO A 270 16.58 4.59 -22.38
N HIS A 271 16.85 3.31 -22.19
CA HIS A 271 15.99 2.38 -21.47
C HIS A 271 16.67 1.92 -20.19
N TYR A 272 15.96 1.90 -19.10
CA TYR A 272 16.43 1.39 -17.81
C TYR A 272 15.40 0.42 -17.23
N SER A 273 15.90 -0.55 -16.46
CA SER A 273 15.04 -1.54 -15.81
C SER A 273 14.34 -0.95 -14.59
N ASP A 274 13.18 -1.54 -14.25
CA ASP A 274 12.56 -1.31 -12.95
C ASP A 274 13.41 -1.89 -11.80
N ALA A 275 13.02 -1.63 -10.55
CA ALA A 275 13.72 -2.10 -9.36
C ALA A 275 13.86 -3.63 -9.36
N ASN A 276 15.08 -4.12 -9.18
CA ASN A 276 15.44 -5.54 -9.19
C ASN A 276 16.38 -5.94 -8.04
N PHE A 277 16.39 -5.17 -6.96
CA PHE A 277 17.24 -5.35 -5.77
C PHE A 277 18.75 -5.19 -6.03
N THR A 278 19.15 -4.65 -7.18
CA THR A 278 20.54 -4.21 -7.41
C THR A 278 20.68 -2.72 -7.14
N MET A 279 21.91 -2.27 -6.83
CA MET A 279 22.19 -0.85 -6.66
C MET A 279 21.97 -0.11 -7.99
N ARG A 280 21.24 1.00 -7.93
CA ARG A 280 20.94 1.87 -9.07
C ARG A 280 21.22 3.32 -8.69
N LEU A 281 21.71 4.09 -9.66
CA LEU A 281 21.84 5.53 -9.55
C LEU A 281 20.67 6.19 -10.30
N SER A 282 19.87 6.97 -9.57
CA SER A 282 18.92 7.91 -10.17
C SER A 282 19.50 9.32 -10.02
N TYR A 283 19.42 10.15 -11.05
CA TYR A 283 19.95 11.50 -11.03
C TYR A 283 18.94 12.50 -11.59
N GLY A 284 19.07 13.76 -11.17
CA GLY A 284 18.17 14.83 -11.57
C GLY A 284 18.65 16.19 -11.00
N GLN A 285 17.74 17.14 -11.02
CA GLN A 285 17.97 18.49 -10.54
C GLN A 285 16.96 18.86 -9.46
N VAL A 286 17.39 19.64 -8.49
CA VAL A 286 16.51 20.30 -7.53
C VAL A 286 15.66 21.35 -8.26
N GLY A 287 14.36 21.31 -8.07
CA GLY A 287 13.46 22.27 -8.72
C GLY A 287 12.00 21.94 -8.49
N GLY A 288 11.17 22.95 -8.57
CA GLY A 288 9.71 22.81 -8.57
C GLY A 288 9.15 22.30 -9.91
N TYR A 289 7.87 22.45 -10.09
CA TYR A 289 7.13 22.11 -11.32
C TYR A 289 5.99 23.10 -11.54
N ASP A 290 5.42 23.10 -12.74
CA ASP A 290 4.34 23.99 -13.11
C ASP A 290 3.01 23.21 -13.14
N LEU A 291 2.04 23.69 -12.36
CA LEU A 291 0.67 23.17 -12.31
C LEU A 291 -0.25 24.15 -13.07
N GLY A 292 -0.31 24.00 -14.39
CA GLY A 292 -1.23 24.78 -15.21
C GLY A 292 -0.97 26.29 -15.18
N GLY A 293 0.29 26.71 -15.21
CA GLY A 293 0.71 28.10 -15.17
C GLY A 293 1.03 28.66 -13.77
N THR A 294 0.93 27.80 -12.74
CA THR A 294 1.29 28.17 -11.36
C THR A 294 2.56 27.41 -10.96
N PRO A 295 3.71 28.06 -10.84
CA PRO A 295 4.93 27.41 -10.41
C PRO A 295 4.82 26.97 -8.95
N SER A 296 5.17 25.73 -8.66
CA SER A 296 5.33 25.25 -7.28
C SER A 296 6.66 25.76 -6.72
N GLY A 297 6.72 25.99 -5.40
CA GLY A 297 8.01 26.03 -4.70
C GLY A 297 8.71 24.68 -4.81
N TYR A 298 10.03 24.67 -4.60
CA TYR A 298 10.80 23.42 -4.59
C TYR A 298 11.13 22.91 -3.18
N TYR A 299 10.74 23.61 -2.13
CA TYR A 299 10.99 23.23 -0.74
C TYR A 299 9.81 23.61 0.17
N THR A 300 9.76 22.97 1.34
CA THR A 300 8.85 23.29 2.44
C THR A 300 9.66 23.70 3.67
N THR A 301 9.04 24.43 4.60
CA THR A 301 9.70 24.97 5.79
C THR A 301 8.94 24.63 7.06
N ALA A 302 9.54 24.89 8.23
CA ALA A 302 8.97 24.60 9.55
C ALA A 302 7.59 25.21 9.76
N GLU A 303 7.29 26.37 9.16
CA GLU A 303 5.99 27.01 9.23
C GLU A 303 4.86 26.09 8.72
N SER A 304 5.17 25.24 7.73
CA SER A 304 4.18 24.29 7.20
C SER A 304 3.78 23.20 8.22
N ILE A 305 4.67 22.82 9.13
CA ILE A 305 4.35 21.92 10.25
C ILE A 305 3.42 22.63 11.22
N VAL A 306 3.73 23.85 11.63
CA VAL A 306 2.91 24.65 12.54
C VAL A 306 1.48 24.79 12.01
N GLU A 307 1.31 25.08 10.72
CA GLU A 307 -0.01 25.19 10.11
C GLU A 307 -0.78 23.86 10.07
N LYS A 308 -0.10 22.74 9.92
CA LYS A 308 -0.72 21.42 9.97
C LYS A 308 -1.12 21.05 11.41
N MET A 309 -0.25 21.28 12.40
CA MET A 309 -0.55 21.01 13.81
C MET A 309 -1.80 21.73 14.29
N LYS A 310 -2.09 22.95 13.84
CA LYS A 310 -3.34 23.69 14.12
C LYS A 310 -4.61 22.96 13.65
N LYS A 311 -4.49 22.01 12.73
CA LYS A 311 -5.60 21.23 12.18
C LYS A 311 -5.69 19.82 12.75
N SER A 312 -4.89 19.47 13.76
CA SER A 312 -4.81 18.12 14.31
C SER A 312 -6.14 17.60 14.87
N ASP A 313 -7.00 18.47 15.39
CA ASP A 313 -8.34 18.10 15.87
C ASP A 313 -9.25 17.58 14.75
N SER A 314 -9.07 18.05 13.52
CA SER A 314 -9.86 17.63 12.36
C SER A 314 -9.16 16.56 11.54
N VAL A 315 -7.82 16.57 11.50
CA VAL A 315 -6.99 15.65 10.71
C VAL A 315 -6.05 14.91 11.64
N ILE A 316 -6.37 13.65 11.94
CA ILE A 316 -5.64 12.85 12.92
C ILE A 316 -4.16 12.66 12.55
N GLU A 317 -3.83 12.63 11.26
CA GLU A 317 -2.45 12.52 10.77
C GLU A 317 -1.59 13.76 11.09
N TYR A 318 -2.20 14.85 11.49
CA TYR A 318 -1.49 16.08 11.88
C TYR A 318 -1.24 16.18 13.39
N TYR A 319 -1.62 15.13 14.13
CA TYR A 319 -1.21 15.02 15.53
C TYR A 319 0.32 15.07 15.64
N ALA A 320 0.78 15.83 16.61
CA ALA A 320 2.20 15.92 16.94
C ALA A 320 2.40 15.81 18.45
N GLU A 321 3.50 15.20 18.85
CA GLU A 321 3.88 15.10 20.26
C GLU A 321 4.18 16.51 20.86
N PRO A 322 3.98 16.71 22.16
CA PRO A 322 4.21 18.02 22.81
C PRO A 322 5.56 18.64 22.52
N ILE A 323 6.62 17.83 22.45
CA ILE A 323 7.97 18.29 22.11
C ILE A 323 8.03 18.93 20.71
N MET A 324 7.24 18.43 19.74
CA MET A 324 7.21 19.04 18.42
C MET A 324 6.57 20.43 18.46
N HIS A 325 5.52 20.61 19.27
CA HIS A 325 4.90 21.93 19.49
C HIS A 325 5.87 22.92 20.13
N GLU A 326 6.66 22.46 21.10
CA GLU A 326 7.72 23.26 21.73
C GLU A 326 8.78 23.68 20.70
N LEU A 327 9.38 22.72 20.00
CA LEU A 327 10.47 22.95 19.06
C LEU A 327 10.07 23.86 17.91
N MET A 328 8.89 23.63 17.33
CA MET A 328 8.40 24.44 16.21
C MET A 328 7.87 25.80 16.68
N GLY A 329 7.31 25.89 17.88
CA GLY A 329 6.84 27.15 18.49
C GLY A 329 7.95 28.07 18.89
N ALA A 330 9.06 27.55 19.42
CA ALA A 330 10.25 28.34 19.77
C ALA A 330 10.93 28.96 18.54
N ALA A 331 10.80 28.32 17.38
CA ALA A 331 11.38 28.73 16.10
C ALA A 331 12.91 29.04 16.16
N ASP A 332 13.59 28.41 17.11
CA ASP A 332 15.06 28.47 17.25
C ASP A 332 15.70 27.29 16.55
N PHE A 333 16.03 27.48 15.29
CA PHE A 333 16.62 26.45 14.44
C PHE A 333 18.16 26.54 14.34
N GLY A 334 18.75 27.61 14.87
CA GLY A 334 20.19 27.80 14.96
C GLY A 334 20.95 27.50 13.65
N LYS A 335 22.00 26.70 13.75
CA LYS A 335 22.84 26.27 12.60
C LYS A 335 22.15 25.40 11.55
N TYR A 336 20.90 24.94 11.78
CA TYR A 336 20.14 24.09 10.85
C TYR A 336 19.32 24.90 9.85
N THR A 337 19.34 26.22 9.94
CA THR A 337 18.70 27.11 8.96
C THR A 337 19.46 27.12 7.65
N ASP A 338 18.73 27.31 6.57
CA ASP A 338 19.30 27.57 5.25
C ASP A 338 19.88 28.96 5.22
N GLU A 339 21.14 29.10 4.80
CA GLU A 339 21.90 30.38 4.82
C GLU A 339 21.25 31.47 3.96
N THR A 340 20.57 31.08 2.88
CA THR A 340 19.96 32.03 1.93
C THR A 340 18.61 32.51 2.42
N THR A 341 17.79 31.59 2.96
CA THR A 341 16.39 31.86 3.34
C THR A 341 16.22 32.19 4.82
N GLY A 342 17.19 31.84 5.67
CA GLY A 342 17.12 31.95 7.12
C GLY A 342 16.09 31.02 7.75
N LYS A 343 15.59 30.01 7.02
CA LYS A 343 14.52 29.10 7.45
C LYS A 343 15.00 27.68 7.61
N LEU A 344 14.39 26.93 8.51
CA LEU A 344 14.56 25.48 8.54
C LEU A 344 13.77 24.86 7.38
N GLN A 345 14.47 24.34 6.38
CA GLN A 345 13.88 23.58 5.28
C GLN A 345 13.60 22.15 5.74
N LEU A 346 12.43 21.61 5.36
CA LEU A 346 11.98 20.27 5.76
C LEU A 346 12.16 19.24 4.65
N CYS A 347 11.71 19.61 3.46
CA CYS A 347 11.77 18.78 2.26
C CYS A 347 12.07 19.63 1.06
N PHE A 348 12.65 19.01 0.04
CA PHE A 348 12.90 19.62 -1.26
C PHE A 348 12.48 18.68 -2.39
N LEU A 349 12.26 19.25 -3.58
CA LEU A 349 11.83 18.53 -4.77
C LEU A 349 12.99 18.34 -5.75
N THR A 350 13.05 17.16 -6.36
CA THR A 350 13.94 16.86 -7.49
C THR A 350 13.18 16.16 -8.61
N ASN A 351 13.67 16.21 -9.83
CA ASN A 351 13.07 15.54 -10.98
C ASN A 351 13.60 14.11 -11.22
N ASN A 352 14.14 13.47 -10.20
CA ASN A 352 14.54 12.08 -10.25
C ASN A 352 13.33 11.15 -10.46
N ASP A 353 13.52 10.14 -11.29
CA ASP A 353 12.57 9.03 -11.35
C ASP A 353 12.83 8.07 -10.18
N ILE A 354 11.82 7.89 -9.34
CA ILE A 354 11.83 7.00 -8.18
C ILE A 354 10.63 6.08 -8.18
N THR A 355 10.76 4.94 -7.52
CA THR A 355 9.67 3.98 -7.32
C THR A 355 9.71 3.42 -5.90
N GLY A 356 8.77 2.55 -5.55
CA GLY A 356 8.77 1.85 -4.26
C GLY A 356 10.10 1.11 -4.02
N GLY A 357 10.70 1.32 -2.85
CA GLY A 357 12.03 0.83 -2.48
C GLY A 357 13.11 1.92 -2.43
N ASN A 358 12.89 3.07 -3.03
CA ASN A 358 13.81 4.22 -2.91
C ASN A 358 13.71 4.95 -1.57
N SER A 359 12.66 4.71 -0.77
CA SER A 359 12.47 5.36 0.53
C SER A 359 13.68 5.14 1.45
N GLY A 360 14.24 6.24 2.00
CA GLY A 360 15.45 6.24 2.82
C GLY A 360 16.77 6.23 2.04
N SER A 361 16.75 6.20 0.71
CA SER A 361 17.97 6.29 -0.09
C SER A 361 18.65 7.64 0.08
N PRO A 362 20.01 7.68 0.20
CA PRO A 362 20.73 8.94 0.37
C PRO A 362 20.69 9.75 -0.93
N MET A 363 20.49 11.05 -0.78
CA MET A 363 20.54 12.03 -1.87
C MET A 363 21.82 12.88 -1.72
N PHE A 364 22.65 12.86 -2.77
CA PHE A 364 23.92 13.59 -2.78
C PHE A 364 23.89 14.73 -3.78
N ASN A 365 24.59 15.82 -3.46
CA ASN A 365 24.86 16.86 -4.44
C ASN A 365 26.05 16.48 -5.36
N GLY A 366 26.38 17.36 -6.31
CA GLY A 366 27.46 17.11 -7.27
C GLY A 366 28.85 17.02 -6.66
N LYS A 367 29.02 17.36 -5.37
CA LYS A 367 30.29 17.22 -4.61
C LYS A 367 30.33 15.93 -3.78
N GLY A 368 29.28 15.13 -3.81
CA GLY A 368 29.16 13.92 -2.99
C GLY A 368 28.75 14.18 -1.54
N GLU A 369 28.27 15.38 -1.22
CA GLU A 369 27.75 15.69 0.11
C GLU A 369 26.31 15.25 0.25
N LEU A 370 25.98 14.63 1.39
CA LEU A 370 24.61 14.17 1.71
C LEU A 370 23.73 15.40 1.97
N ILE A 371 22.73 15.61 1.11
CA ILE A 371 21.78 16.72 1.22
C ILE A 371 20.40 16.30 1.73
N GLY A 372 20.08 15.03 1.70
CA GLY A 372 18.78 14.53 2.15
C GLY A 372 18.59 13.04 1.97
N LEU A 373 17.38 12.60 2.27
CA LEU A 373 16.94 11.23 2.11
C LEU A 373 15.70 11.20 1.21
N ALA A 374 15.70 10.34 0.21
CA ALA A 374 14.52 10.15 -0.63
C ALA A 374 13.35 9.65 0.24
N PHE A 375 12.21 10.30 0.12
CA PHE A 375 11.08 10.10 1.04
C PHE A 375 9.83 9.60 0.31
N ASP A 376 9.35 10.34 -0.69
CA ASP A 376 8.12 10.02 -1.42
C ASP A 376 8.12 10.71 -2.80
N GLY A 377 7.06 10.52 -3.56
CA GLY A 377 6.74 11.29 -4.75
C GLY A 377 5.68 12.37 -4.48
N ASN A 378 5.66 13.44 -5.28
CA ASN A 378 4.56 14.40 -5.23
C ASN A 378 3.26 13.76 -5.75
N TRP A 379 2.12 14.42 -5.50
CA TRP A 379 0.80 13.91 -5.92
C TRP A 379 0.72 13.61 -7.43
N ASP A 380 1.33 14.46 -8.25
CA ASP A 380 1.29 14.35 -9.70
C ASP A 380 2.24 13.27 -10.25
N SER A 381 3.08 12.68 -9.39
CA SER A 381 3.91 11.52 -9.71
C SER A 381 3.24 10.16 -9.47
N LEU A 382 2.04 10.12 -8.86
CA LEU A 382 1.39 8.86 -8.48
C LEU A 382 1.05 7.94 -9.66
N SER A 383 0.96 8.49 -10.87
CA SER A 383 0.84 7.70 -12.11
C SER A 383 2.18 7.24 -12.71
N SER A 384 3.31 7.56 -12.08
CA SER A 384 4.65 7.25 -12.62
C SER A 384 4.93 5.75 -12.81
N ASP A 385 4.29 4.89 -12.01
CA ASP A 385 4.31 3.43 -12.24
C ASP A 385 3.74 3.02 -13.61
N ILE A 386 2.94 3.88 -14.24
CA ILE A 386 2.33 3.64 -15.55
C ILE A 386 3.02 4.49 -16.63
N PHE A 387 3.33 5.72 -16.28
CA PHE A 387 3.97 6.70 -17.15
C PHE A 387 4.64 7.79 -16.31
N PHE A 388 5.98 7.91 -16.44
CA PHE A 388 6.75 8.96 -15.78
C PHE A 388 6.64 10.27 -16.58
N ASP A 389 5.91 11.24 -16.03
CA ASP A 389 5.80 12.58 -16.60
C ASP A 389 6.92 13.48 -16.08
N LYS A 390 7.95 13.72 -16.90
CA LYS A 390 9.11 14.55 -16.56
C LYS A 390 8.76 15.99 -16.15
N LYS A 391 7.60 16.50 -16.57
CA LYS A 391 7.17 17.85 -16.26
C LYS A 391 6.55 17.95 -14.86
N LEU A 392 5.79 16.92 -14.46
CA LEU A 392 4.98 16.93 -13.24
C LEU A 392 5.58 16.07 -12.12
N ALA A 393 6.21 14.94 -12.45
CA ALA A 393 6.74 14.02 -11.45
C ALA A 393 7.96 14.61 -10.72
N ARG A 394 7.89 14.56 -9.38
CA ARG A 394 8.99 14.97 -8.49
C ARG A 394 9.20 13.96 -7.38
N CYS A 395 10.47 13.69 -7.10
CA CYS A 395 10.90 13.05 -5.86
C CYS A 395 10.92 14.09 -4.75
N ILE A 396 10.44 13.71 -3.58
CA ILE A 396 10.52 14.50 -2.36
C ILE A 396 11.70 13.97 -1.53
N GLY A 397 12.70 14.81 -1.28
CA GLY A 397 13.79 14.53 -0.35
C GLY A 397 13.53 15.20 0.98
N VAL A 398 13.69 14.47 2.09
CA VAL A 398 13.76 15.07 3.42
C VAL A 398 15.11 15.78 3.56
N ASP A 399 15.12 17.06 3.90
CA ASP A 399 16.35 17.84 4.05
C ASP A 399 17.18 17.33 5.22
N ILE A 400 18.45 17.08 5.00
CA ILE A 400 19.35 16.53 6.03
C ILE A 400 19.48 17.46 7.25
N ARG A 401 19.32 18.78 7.08
CA ARG A 401 19.36 19.74 8.18
C ARG A 401 18.19 19.54 9.14
N TYR A 402 16.99 19.22 8.62
CA TYR A 402 15.85 18.89 9.45
C TYR A 402 16.06 17.58 10.23
N VAL A 403 16.62 16.57 9.59
CA VAL A 403 16.98 15.30 10.26
C VAL A 403 17.96 15.57 11.41
N LEU A 404 19.03 16.33 11.15
CA LEU A 404 20.03 16.67 12.16
C LEU A 404 19.44 17.54 13.28
N TYR A 405 18.54 18.47 12.97
CA TYR A 405 17.81 19.26 13.95
C TYR A 405 17.03 18.39 14.93
N LEU A 406 16.28 17.41 14.42
CA LEU A 406 15.52 16.50 15.27
C LEU A 406 16.43 15.56 16.07
N MET A 407 17.54 15.10 15.50
CA MET A 407 18.55 14.30 16.23
C MET A 407 19.14 15.10 17.40
N ASP A 408 19.40 16.38 17.21
CA ASP A 408 19.96 17.26 18.25
C ASP A 408 18.90 17.64 19.29
N LYS A 409 17.81 18.28 18.86
CA LYS A 409 16.87 18.95 19.78
C LYS A 409 15.82 18.02 20.39
N TRP A 410 15.42 17.01 19.67
CA TRP A 410 14.48 16.01 20.17
C TRP A 410 15.19 14.76 20.71
N GLY A 411 16.08 14.20 19.89
CA GLY A 411 16.74 12.94 20.19
C GLY A 411 17.91 13.03 21.15
N HIS A 412 18.45 14.23 21.41
CA HIS A 412 19.68 14.45 22.19
C HIS A 412 20.81 13.49 21.81
N ALA A 413 20.95 13.26 20.47
CA ALA A 413 21.80 12.24 19.89
C ALA A 413 23.22 12.74 19.56
N ASP A 414 23.82 13.53 20.45
CA ASP A 414 25.14 14.17 20.27
C ASP A 414 26.22 13.19 19.82
N ARG A 415 26.22 11.98 20.40
CA ARG A 415 27.19 10.93 20.03
C ARG A 415 27.06 10.55 18.57
N LEU A 416 25.83 10.38 18.07
CA LEU A 416 25.58 9.99 16.68
C LEU A 416 25.95 11.13 15.72
N ILE A 417 25.57 12.37 16.05
CA ILE A 417 25.89 13.56 15.25
C ILE A 417 27.42 13.70 15.12
N LYS A 418 28.16 13.49 16.22
CA LYS A 418 29.64 13.51 16.21
C LYS A 418 30.23 12.36 15.38
N GLU A 419 29.64 11.15 15.48
CA GLU A 419 30.12 9.95 14.76
C GLU A 419 29.97 10.10 13.24
N ILE A 420 28.87 10.66 12.76
CA ILE A 420 28.65 10.92 11.33
C ILE A 420 29.41 12.17 10.82
N GLY A 421 30.11 12.88 11.66
CA GLY A 421 30.89 14.05 11.29
C GLY A 421 30.06 15.26 10.87
N ALA A 422 28.79 15.34 11.24
CA ALA A 422 27.97 16.52 10.97
C ALA A 422 28.46 17.72 11.76
N LYS A 423 28.77 18.83 11.07
CA LYS A 423 29.28 20.07 11.64
C LYS A 423 28.17 21.06 12.00
#